data_30dffccab4f497914c3100a7bb0627b0
#
_entry.id   30dffccab4f497914c3100a7bb0627b0
#
_cell.length_a   1.000
_cell.length_b   1.000
_cell.length_c   1.000
_cell.angle_alpha   90.00
_cell.angle_beta   90.00
_cell.angle_gamma   90.00
#
_symmetry.space_group_name_H-M   'P 1'
#
loop_
_entity.id
_entity.type
_entity.pdbx_description
1 polymer ?
#
loop_
_entity_poly.entity_id
_entity_poly.type
_entity_poly.pdbx_seq_one_letter_code
_entity_poly.pdbx_strand_id
1 'polypeptide(L)'
;MDLPIRFFSTPSGARIAYATIGEGPPLVWCPKWISHLERLWAHSAFRSFMRTLAGRHTVVLYDRYGCGLSDRDRTDCSPAADVAVLEALVDHLELARFALVGVSASGPHTIAYAARHPQRVTHIKRQ
;
A
#
# COMPACT_ATOMS: atom_id res chain seq x y z
N MET A 1 20.78 -0.80 2.33
CA MET A 1 19.90 -1.77 1.65
C MET A 1 18.81 -1.02 0.93
N ASP A 2 18.69 -1.26 -0.36
CA ASP A 2 17.70 -0.60 -1.18
C ASP A 2 16.34 -1.27 -1.03
N LEU A 3 15.28 -0.48 -1.19
CA LEU A 3 13.93 -1.01 -1.18
C LEU A 3 13.70 -1.80 -2.47
N PRO A 4 13.26 -3.08 -2.39
CA PRO A 4 13.07 -3.91 -3.58
C PRO A 4 11.78 -3.55 -4.31
N ILE A 5 11.86 -2.55 -5.19
CA ILE A 5 10.71 -2.04 -5.94
C ILE A 5 10.31 -3.04 -7.03
N ARG A 6 9.02 -3.37 -7.05
CA ARG A 6 8.40 -4.21 -8.08
C ARG A 6 7.18 -3.50 -8.65
N PHE A 7 6.64 -4.04 -9.73
CA PHE A 7 5.48 -3.47 -10.40
C PHE A 7 4.46 -4.54 -10.70
N PHE A 8 3.20 -4.17 -10.70
CA PHE A 8 2.12 -5.01 -11.21
C PHE A 8 1.11 -4.13 -11.94
N SER A 9 0.30 -4.75 -12.79
CA SER A 9 -0.77 -4.04 -13.51
C SER A 9 -2.12 -4.36 -12.91
N THR A 10 -2.94 -3.33 -12.71
CA THR A 10 -4.33 -3.52 -12.28
C THR A 10 -5.16 -4.04 -13.45
N PRO A 11 -6.37 -4.59 -13.21
CA PRO A 11 -7.26 -5.02 -14.30
C PRO A 11 -7.57 -3.90 -15.30
N SER A 12 -7.56 -2.65 -14.87
CA SER A 12 -7.77 -1.51 -15.77
C SER A 12 -6.53 -1.10 -16.56
N GLY A 13 -5.38 -1.76 -16.32
CA GLY A 13 -4.14 -1.51 -17.03
C GLY A 13 -3.18 -0.52 -16.38
N ALA A 14 -3.50 -0.02 -15.20
CA ALA A 14 -2.60 0.89 -14.48
C ALA A 14 -1.43 0.10 -13.88
N ARG A 15 -0.22 0.62 -14.05
CA ARG A 15 1.00 0.03 -13.49
C ARG A 15 1.29 0.65 -12.12
N ILE A 16 1.40 -0.18 -11.10
CA ILE A 16 1.55 0.25 -9.71
C ILE A 16 2.88 -0.27 -9.17
N ALA A 17 3.67 0.64 -8.58
CA ALA A 17 4.91 0.29 -7.90
C ALA A 17 4.63 -0.14 -6.46
N TYR A 18 5.25 -1.22 -6.04
CA TYR A 18 5.12 -1.71 -4.67
C TYR A 18 6.42 -2.36 -4.20
N ALA A 19 6.52 -2.59 -2.90
CA ALA A 19 7.64 -3.32 -2.31
C ALA A 19 7.14 -4.10 -1.10
N THR A 20 7.77 -5.24 -0.84
CA THR A 20 7.52 -6.03 0.37
C THR A 20 8.82 -6.21 1.12
N ILE A 21 8.79 -6.02 2.43
CA ILE A 21 9.94 -6.21 3.30
C ILE A 21 9.52 -6.95 4.55
N GLY A 22 10.47 -7.70 5.13
CA GLY A 22 10.25 -8.40 6.39
C GLY A 22 9.59 -9.75 6.25
N GLU A 23 9.28 -10.34 7.39
CA GLU A 23 8.63 -11.65 7.51
C GLU A 23 7.59 -11.61 8.62
N GLY A 24 6.55 -12.43 8.49
CA GLY A 24 5.48 -12.52 9.45
C GLY A 24 4.12 -12.21 8.85
N PRO A 25 3.10 -11.99 9.68
CA PRO A 25 1.77 -11.66 9.19
C PRO A 25 1.78 -10.41 8.30
N PRO A 26 1.03 -10.41 7.18
CA PRO A 26 1.04 -9.27 6.27
C PRO A 26 0.45 -8.00 6.89
N LEU A 27 1.08 -6.88 6.59
CA LEU A 27 0.60 -5.55 6.95
C LEU A 27 0.72 -4.65 5.71
N VAL A 28 -0.38 -4.12 5.24
CA VAL A 28 -0.40 -3.21 4.09
C VAL A 28 -0.43 -1.77 4.59
N TRP A 29 0.58 -1.01 4.20
CA TRP A 29 0.71 0.40 4.53
C TRP A 29 0.20 1.23 3.35
N CYS A 30 -0.98 1.82 3.50
CA CYS A 30 -1.58 2.64 2.46
C CYS A 30 -0.90 4.00 2.40
N PRO A 31 -0.55 4.48 1.19
CA PRO A 31 0.21 5.71 1.05
C PRO A 31 -0.61 6.95 1.36
N LYS A 32 0.10 8.04 1.67
CA LYS A 32 -0.46 9.37 1.78
C LYS A 32 -0.99 9.86 0.44
N TRP A 33 -1.58 11.07 0.44
CA TRP A 33 -2.05 11.73 -0.78
C TRP A 33 -1.00 11.76 -1.88
N ILE A 34 0.22 12.18 -1.54
CA ILE A 34 1.38 12.16 -2.43
C ILE A 34 2.40 11.20 -1.83
N SER A 35 2.83 10.23 -2.63
CA SER A 35 3.81 9.24 -2.19
C SER A 35 4.87 9.04 -3.26
N HIS A 36 6.04 8.57 -2.83
CA HIS A 36 7.12 8.16 -3.72
C HIS A 36 8.02 7.21 -2.93
N LEU A 37 7.98 5.93 -3.26
CA LEU A 37 8.65 4.90 -2.47
C LEU A 37 10.13 5.16 -2.25
N GLU A 38 10.87 5.53 -3.30
CA GLU A 38 12.30 5.77 -3.18
C GLU A 38 12.61 6.98 -2.30
N ARG A 39 11.83 8.04 -2.43
CA ARG A 39 12.04 9.26 -1.64
C ARG A 39 11.68 9.05 -0.17
N LEU A 40 10.61 8.33 0.10
CA LEU A 40 10.26 7.97 1.48
C LEU A 40 11.33 7.08 2.10
N TRP A 41 11.83 6.10 1.35
CA TRP A 41 12.86 5.19 1.84
C TRP A 41 14.18 5.89 2.11
N ALA A 42 14.44 7.00 1.43
CA ALA A 42 15.65 7.81 1.66
C ALA A 42 15.61 8.53 3.02
N HIS A 43 14.42 8.76 3.59
CA HIS A 43 14.31 9.34 4.93
C HIS A 43 14.63 8.30 5.99
N SER A 44 15.67 8.55 6.78
CA SER A 44 16.15 7.58 7.78
C SER A 44 15.09 7.24 8.84
N ALA A 45 14.29 8.22 9.26
CA ALA A 45 13.25 7.99 10.27
C ALA A 45 12.16 7.05 9.72
N PHE A 46 11.70 7.26 8.50
CA PHE A 46 10.72 6.40 7.85
C PHE A 46 11.29 4.99 7.65
N ARG A 47 12.51 4.90 7.14
CA ARG A 47 13.18 3.61 6.91
C ARG A 47 13.35 2.82 8.21
N SER A 48 13.79 3.47 9.30
CA SER A 48 13.93 2.83 10.60
C SER A 48 12.61 2.33 11.13
N PHE A 49 11.54 3.11 11.00
CA PHE A 49 10.20 2.73 11.44
C PHE A 49 9.71 1.50 10.65
N MET A 50 9.89 1.52 9.32
CA MET A 50 9.48 0.39 8.48
C MET A 50 10.29 -0.87 8.77
N ARG A 51 11.59 -0.75 9.05
CA ARG A 51 12.42 -1.89 9.44
C ARG A 51 11.99 -2.48 10.78
N THR A 52 11.56 -1.64 11.71
CA THR A 52 11.02 -2.11 12.99
C THR A 52 9.74 -2.92 12.77
N LEU A 53 8.82 -2.44 11.94
CA LEU A 53 7.62 -3.18 11.57
C LEU A 53 7.96 -4.49 10.86
N ALA A 54 8.94 -4.46 9.96
CA ALA A 54 9.36 -5.61 9.18
C ALA A 54 9.99 -6.71 10.03
N GLY A 55 10.41 -6.40 11.25
CA GLY A 55 10.90 -7.41 12.19
C GLY A 55 9.81 -8.36 12.67
N ARG A 56 8.54 -7.98 12.55
CA ARG A 56 7.39 -8.78 13.01
C ARG A 56 6.33 -8.98 11.95
N HIS A 57 6.43 -8.29 10.82
CA HIS A 57 5.41 -8.31 9.77
C HIS A 57 6.06 -8.38 8.41
N THR A 58 5.33 -8.94 7.44
CA THR A 58 5.61 -8.69 6.04
C THR A 58 4.94 -7.36 5.69
N VAL A 59 5.73 -6.30 5.55
CA VAL A 59 5.21 -4.97 5.30
C VAL A 59 5.12 -4.74 3.79
N VAL A 60 3.94 -4.38 3.33
CA VAL A 60 3.67 -4.07 1.92
C VAL A 60 3.53 -2.56 1.79
N LEU A 61 4.36 -1.97 0.95
CA LEU A 61 4.35 -0.54 0.63
C LEU A 61 4.03 -0.39 -0.85
N TYR A 62 3.29 0.65 -1.21
CA TYR A 62 3.04 0.93 -2.63
C TYR A 62 2.86 2.42 -2.87
N ASP A 63 3.05 2.84 -4.11
CA ASP A 63 2.76 4.21 -4.53
C ASP A 63 1.33 4.29 -5.05
N ARG A 64 0.62 5.31 -4.62
CA ARG A 64 -0.73 5.58 -5.05
C ARG A 64 -0.77 5.77 -6.57
N TYR A 65 -1.82 5.28 -7.22
CA TYR A 65 -2.04 5.54 -8.64
C TYR A 65 -2.07 7.06 -8.88
N GLY A 66 -1.24 7.53 -9.78
CA GLY A 66 -1.04 8.94 -10.05
C GLY A 66 0.14 9.57 -9.32
N CYS A 67 0.89 8.81 -8.54
CA CYS A 67 1.98 9.32 -7.72
C CYS A 67 3.24 8.45 -7.82
N GLY A 68 4.38 9.05 -7.48
CA GLY A 68 5.64 8.34 -7.30
C GLY A 68 6.07 7.54 -8.51
N LEU A 69 6.37 6.27 -8.29
CA LEU A 69 6.83 5.35 -9.33
C LEU A 69 5.69 4.63 -10.04
N SER A 70 4.45 4.75 -9.53
CA SER A 70 3.26 4.22 -10.21
C SER A 70 2.90 5.08 -11.42
N ASP A 71 2.07 4.53 -12.31
CA ASP A 71 1.60 5.30 -13.47
C ASP A 71 0.96 6.61 -13.02
N ARG A 72 1.30 7.70 -13.70
CA ARG A 72 0.81 9.05 -13.37
C ARG A 72 -0.35 9.49 -14.24
N ASP A 73 -0.64 8.74 -15.28
CA ASP A 73 -1.73 9.02 -16.22
C ASP A 73 -3.06 8.58 -15.62
N ARG A 74 -3.49 9.34 -14.62
CA ARG A 74 -4.70 9.04 -13.86
C ARG A 74 -5.79 10.04 -14.18
N THR A 75 -6.94 9.54 -14.64
CA THR A 75 -8.11 10.36 -14.93
C THR A 75 -9.18 10.26 -13.84
N ASP A 76 -9.30 9.11 -13.18
CA ASP A 76 -10.27 8.91 -12.12
C ASP A 76 -9.58 9.05 -10.75
N CYS A 77 -9.90 10.14 -10.05
CA CYS A 77 -9.36 10.44 -8.72
C CYS A 77 -10.35 10.13 -7.59
N SER A 78 -11.37 9.33 -7.86
CA SER A 78 -12.35 8.96 -6.85
C SER A 78 -11.75 8.02 -5.79
N PRO A 79 -12.31 7.99 -4.58
CA PRO A 79 -11.92 6.98 -3.58
C PRO A 79 -12.12 5.55 -4.08
N ALA A 80 -13.11 5.31 -4.93
CA ALA A 80 -13.35 3.99 -5.52
C ALA A 80 -12.16 3.53 -6.36
N ALA A 81 -11.50 4.43 -7.08
CA ALA A 81 -10.30 4.09 -7.85
C ALA A 81 -9.15 3.67 -6.94
N ASP A 82 -8.97 4.34 -5.80
CA ASP A 82 -7.95 3.96 -4.83
C ASP A 82 -8.26 2.62 -4.17
N VAL A 83 -9.52 2.34 -3.87
CA VAL A 83 -9.96 1.03 -3.36
C VAL A 83 -9.66 -0.07 -4.40
N ALA A 84 -9.91 0.19 -5.67
CA ALA A 84 -9.64 -0.77 -6.74
C ALA A 84 -8.15 -1.11 -6.84
N VAL A 85 -7.27 -0.13 -6.66
CA VAL A 85 -5.82 -0.38 -6.64
C VAL A 85 -5.45 -1.27 -5.47
N LEU A 86 -5.98 -0.99 -4.28
CA LEU A 86 -5.72 -1.80 -3.10
C LEU A 86 -6.24 -3.23 -3.27
N GLU A 87 -7.45 -3.40 -3.82
CA GLU A 87 -8.00 -4.72 -4.12
C GLU A 87 -7.09 -5.49 -5.07
N ALA A 88 -6.62 -4.85 -6.13
CA ALA A 88 -5.74 -5.47 -7.11
C ALA A 88 -4.38 -5.86 -6.49
N LEU A 89 -3.83 -5.01 -5.63
CA LEU A 89 -2.55 -5.27 -4.97
C LEU A 89 -2.63 -6.51 -4.07
N VAL A 90 -3.63 -6.58 -3.21
CA VAL A 90 -3.76 -7.70 -2.28
C VAL A 90 -4.10 -9.01 -3.00
N ASP A 91 -4.83 -8.93 -4.12
CA ASP A 91 -5.08 -10.10 -4.95
C ASP A 91 -3.81 -10.56 -5.67
N HIS A 92 -3.03 -9.62 -6.18
CA HIS A 92 -1.75 -9.92 -6.83
C HIS A 92 -0.79 -10.63 -5.87
N LEU A 93 -0.75 -10.19 -4.61
CA LEU A 93 0.12 -10.77 -3.59
C LEU A 93 -0.52 -11.97 -2.88
N GLU A 94 -1.74 -12.34 -3.26
CA GLU A 94 -2.47 -13.49 -2.70
C GLU A 94 -2.61 -13.41 -1.18
N LEU A 95 -2.88 -12.23 -0.66
CA LEU A 95 -3.05 -12.02 0.78
C LEU A 95 -4.46 -12.38 1.21
N ALA A 96 -4.61 -13.46 1.95
CA ALA A 96 -5.92 -13.90 2.45
C ALA A 96 -6.41 -12.99 3.58
N ARG A 97 -5.54 -12.70 4.53
CA ARG A 97 -5.83 -11.83 5.68
C ARG A 97 -4.61 -10.98 5.99
N PHE A 98 -4.83 -9.73 6.34
CA PHE A 98 -3.76 -8.79 6.60
C PHE A 98 -4.22 -7.62 7.48
N ALA A 99 -3.27 -6.98 8.15
CA ALA A 99 -3.50 -5.71 8.82
C ALA A 99 -3.43 -4.57 7.81
N LEU A 100 -4.21 -3.53 8.02
CA LEU A 100 -4.33 -2.41 7.09
C LEU A 100 -4.09 -1.10 7.84
N VAL A 101 -3.12 -0.33 7.38
CA VAL A 101 -2.80 0.98 7.97
C VAL A 101 -3.10 2.06 6.95
N GLY A 102 -3.99 2.96 7.30
CA GLY A 102 -4.30 4.15 6.51
C GLY A 102 -3.61 5.37 7.10
N VAL A 103 -2.96 6.15 6.25
CA VAL A 103 -2.18 7.31 6.67
C VAL A 103 -2.76 8.56 6.02
N SER A 104 -3.18 9.55 6.84
CA SER A 104 -3.67 10.83 6.35
C SER A 104 -4.80 10.66 5.34
N ALA A 105 -4.62 11.11 4.09
CA ALA A 105 -5.64 11.07 3.04
C ALA A 105 -6.04 9.64 2.61
N SER A 106 -5.26 8.61 2.95
CA SER A 106 -5.63 7.23 2.62
C SER A 106 -6.67 6.65 3.58
N GLY A 107 -7.00 7.35 4.67
CA GLY A 107 -8.00 6.87 5.63
C GLY A 107 -9.35 6.52 5.01
N PRO A 108 -9.96 7.37 4.18
CA PRO A 108 -11.26 7.07 3.58
C PRO A 108 -11.29 5.80 2.75
N HIS A 109 -10.33 5.58 1.85
CA HIS A 109 -10.35 4.36 1.04
C HIS A 109 -9.92 3.12 1.83
N THR A 110 -9.11 3.30 2.86
CA THR A 110 -8.75 2.22 3.78
C THR A 110 -9.99 1.70 4.50
N ILE A 111 -10.81 2.62 5.03
CA ILE A 111 -12.08 2.28 5.68
C ILE A 111 -13.04 1.64 4.68
N ALA A 112 -13.14 2.19 3.48
CA ALA A 112 -14.01 1.65 2.44
C ALA A 112 -13.62 0.23 2.05
N TYR A 113 -12.32 -0.04 1.91
CA TYR A 113 -11.85 -1.40 1.65
C TYR A 113 -12.24 -2.35 2.77
N ALA A 114 -11.98 -1.98 4.02
CA ALA A 114 -12.29 -2.83 5.17
C ALA A 114 -13.79 -3.13 5.27
N ALA A 115 -14.63 -2.16 4.96
CA ALA A 115 -16.09 -2.34 4.97
C ALA A 115 -16.54 -3.34 3.90
N ARG A 116 -15.88 -3.37 2.73
CA ARG A 116 -16.20 -4.29 1.64
C ARG A 116 -15.63 -5.68 1.85
N HIS A 117 -14.52 -5.81 2.60
CA HIS A 117 -13.80 -7.06 2.78
C HIS A 117 -13.48 -7.32 4.27
N PRO A 118 -14.51 -7.39 5.14
CA PRO A 118 -14.26 -7.49 6.59
C PRO A 118 -13.55 -8.78 7.00
N GLN A 119 -13.66 -9.85 6.21
CA GLN A 119 -13.01 -11.13 6.53
C GLN A 119 -11.52 -11.13 6.18
N ARG A 120 -11.04 -10.17 5.39
CA ARG A 120 -9.64 -10.10 4.94
C ARG A 120 -8.79 -9.19 5.80
N VAL A 121 -9.41 -8.28 6.55
CA VAL A 121 -8.70 -7.30 7.38
C VAL A 121 -8.69 -7.75 8.83
N THR A 122 -7.51 -8.07 9.36
CA THR A 122 -7.37 -8.50 10.76
C THR A 122 -7.39 -7.33 11.72
N HIS A 123 -6.74 -6.23 11.31
CA HIS A 123 -6.67 -5.00 12.11
C HIS A 123 -6.69 -3.83 11.16
N ILE A 124 -7.30 -2.74 11.56
CA ILE A 124 -7.28 -1.49 10.83
C ILE A 124 -6.77 -0.39 11.75
N LYS A 125 -5.84 0.41 11.25
CA LYS A 125 -5.33 1.57 11.98
C LYS A 125 -5.31 2.78 11.07
N ARG A 126 -5.75 3.90 11.60
CA ARG A 126 -5.77 5.17 10.91
C ARG A 126 -4.83 6.14 11.62
N GLN A 127 -3.94 6.70 10.88
CA GLN A 127 -2.99 7.70 11.38
C GLN A 127 -3.44 9.10 11.02
#